data_266331770ed562ff3a849696bb4813f4
#
_entry.id   266331770ed562ff3a849696bb4813f4
#
_cell.length_a   1.000
_cell.length_b   1.000
_cell.length_c   1.000
_cell.angle_alpha   90.00
_cell.angle_beta   90.00
_cell.angle_gamma   90.00
#
_symmetry.space_group_name_H-M   'P 1'
#
loop_
_entity.id
_entity.type
_entity.pdbx_description
1 polymer ?
#
loop_
_entity_poly.entity_id
_entity_poly.type
_entity_poly.pdbx_seq_one_letter_code
_entity_poly.pdbx_strand_id
1 'polypeptide(L)'
;LSHLAGKVFVRAGMPDITIKIHNAFQNGEQIKGIDNQPGIDLAHVHAKTWEGWQSSYRYRLTKGSYRAELGPNKPHEKGGLSMHQLFTMIEDEGGKAGLRAFFDEVCADTPSLRSRLQAHGLLSEVNLALDAALSTHFPYVNT
;
A
#
# COMPACT_ATOMS: atom_id res chain seq x y z
N LEU A 1 -1.48 -4.16 4.85
CA LEU A 1 -0.08 -4.31 4.44
C LEU A 1 0.42 -3.23 3.48
N SER A 2 -0.39 -2.26 3.15
CA SER A 2 0.07 -1.13 2.37
C SER A 2 0.80 -0.12 3.25
N HIS A 3 1.67 0.63 2.63
CA HIS A 3 2.42 1.69 3.25
C HIS A 3 1.46 2.82 3.68
N LEU A 4 1.51 3.21 4.94
CA LEU A 4 0.69 4.31 5.46
C LEU A 4 1.21 5.69 5.03
N ALA A 5 2.50 5.79 4.68
CA ALA A 5 3.06 7.03 4.13
C ALA A 5 2.54 7.24 2.71
N GLY A 6 1.86 8.34 2.47
CA GLY A 6 1.35 8.74 1.17
C GLY A 6 2.45 9.03 0.14
N LYS A 7 2.13 9.81 -0.85
CA LYS A 7 3.07 10.37 -1.83
C LYS A 7 3.09 11.88 -1.71
N VAL A 8 4.23 12.47 -2.03
CA VAL A 8 4.36 13.92 -2.04
C VAL A 8 4.11 14.47 -3.43
N PHE A 9 3.39 15.57 -3.48
CA PHE A 9 3.26 16.42 -4.67
C PHE A 9 3.97 17.73 -4.38
N VAL A 10 4.76 18.17 -5.31
CA VAL A 10 5.51 19.43 -5.21
C VAL A 10 5.17 20.29 -6.41
N ARG A 11 4.96 21.59 -6.19
CA ARG A 11 4.74 22.54 -7.28
C ARG A 11 6.01 22.61 -8.15
N ALA A 12 5.85 22.53 -9.46
CA ALA A 12 6.95 22.72 -10.38
C ALA A 12 7.55 24.14 -10.26
N GLY A 13 8.86 24.25 -10.51
CA GLY A 13 9.58 25.53 -10.48
C GLY A 13 9.97 26.02 -9.08
N MET A 14 9.75 25.26 -8.02
CA MET A 14 10.27 25.60 -6.70
C MET A 14 11.80 25.37 -6.66
N PRO A 15 12.60 26.34 -6.20
CA PRO A 15 14.06 26.19 -6.12
C PRO A 15 14.46 25.24 -5.00
N ASP A 16 15.62 24.59 -5.18
CA ASP A 16 16.31 23.75 -4.17
C ASP A 16 15.46 22.61 -3.58
N ILE A 17 14.56 22.04 -4.41
CA ILE A 17 13.71 20.93 -3.99
C ILE A 17 14.38 19.59 -4.29
N THR A 18 14.43 18.74 -3.26
CA THR A 18 14.77 17.32 -3.37
C THR A 18 13.55 16.48 -2.99
N ILE A 19 13.15 15.56 -3.87
CA ILE A 19 12.03 14.66 -3.64
C ILE A 19 12.57 13.26 -3.34
N LYS A 20 12.14 12.70 -2.22
CA LYS A 20 12.28 11.27 -1.90
C LYS A 20 10.93 10.58 -2.04
N ILE A 21 10.91 9.26 -1.94
CA ILE A 21 9.72 8.46 -2.22
C ILE A 21 8.46 8.88 -1.42
N HIS A 22 8.63 9.43 -0.23
CA HIS A 22 7.54 9.85 0.67
C HIS A 22 7.72 11.25 1.25
N ASN A 23 8.80 11.93 0.95
CA ASN A 23 9.14 13.21 1.57
C ASN A 23 9.70 14.17 0.54
N ALA A 24 9.47 15.45 0.75
CA ALA A 24 10.14 16.53 0.03
C ALA A 24 11.00 17.34 1.01
N PHE A 25 12.10 17.88 0.47
CA PHE A 25 13.05 18.70 1.20
C PHE A 25 13.28 19.97 0.42
N GLN A 26 13.40 21.10 1.11
CA GLN A 26 13.84 22.36 0.53
C GLN A 26 15.07 22.85 1.29
N ASN A 27 16.11 23.22 0.58
CA ASN A 27 17.42 23.61 1.17
C ASN A 27 17.96 22.55 2.17
N GLY A 28 17.69 21.26 1.92
CA GLY A 28 18.11 20.16 2.79
C GLY A 28 17.20 19.89 3.99
N GLU A 29 16.24 20.74 4.29
CA GLU A 29 15.28 20.56 5.38
C GLU A 29 13.98 19.90 4.87
N GLN A 30 13.45 18.95 5.65
CA GLN A 30 12.20 18.29 5.29
C GLN A 30 11.03 19.25 5.38
N ILE A 31 10.31 19.39 4.29
CA ILE A 31 9.07 20.17 4.25
C ILE A 31 7.99 19.37 5.00
N LYS A 32 7.43 19.96 6.04
CA LYS A 32 6.21 19.44 6.67
C LYS A 32 5.03 19.91 5.84
N GLY A 33 4.45 18.99 5.08
CA GLY A 33 3.29 19.28 4.24
C GLY A 33 1.97 19.30 5.01
N ILE A 34 0.90 19.58 4.28
CA ILE A 34 -0.46 19.29 4.73
C ILE A 34 -0.63 17.78 4.63
N ASP A 35 -0.96 17.12 5.73
CA ASP A 35 -1.06 15.66 5.80
C ASP A 35 -2.10 15.07 4.85
N ASN A 36 -3.15 15.84 4.53
CA ASN A 36 -4.17 15.47 3.56
C ASN A 36 -4.44 16.62 2.59
N GLN A 37 -4.22 16.37 1.31
CA GLN A 37 -4.58 17.32 0.27
C GLN A 37 -6.08 17.15 -0.05
N PRO A 38 -6.94 18.14 0.21
CA PRO A 38 -8.37 18.03 -0.10
C PRO A 38 -8.61 17.73 -1.58
N GLY A 39 -9.49 16.77 -1.86
CA GLY A 39 -9.89 16.42 -3.21
C GLY A 39 -8.92 15.53 -3.98
N ILE A 40 -7.87 15.03 -3.33
CA ILE A 40 -6.93 14.08 -3.95
C ILE A 40 -6.74 12.87 -3.03
N ASP A 41 -7.16 11.70 -3.50
CA ASP A 41 -6.95 10.42 -2.82
C ASP A 41 -5.96 9.55 -3.59
N LEU A 42 -5.04 8.92 -2.87
CA LEU A 42 -4.10 7.98 -3.46
C LEU A 42 -4.63 6.56 -3.34
N ALA A 43 -5.09 5.99 -4.44
CA ALA A 43 -5.43 4.57 -4.51
C ALA A 43 -4.15 3.72 -4.60
N HIS A 44 -3.76 3.09 -3.50
CA HIS A 44 -2.58 2.23 -3.47
C HIS A 44 -2.98 0.76 -3.65
N VAL A 45 -2.98 0.29 -4.88
CA VAL A 45 -3.29 -1.11 -5.22
C VAL A 45 -2.09 -2.00 -4.87
N HIS A 46 -2.14 -2.67 -3.72
CA HIS A 46 -1.04 -3.48 -3.20
C HIS A 46 -0.93 -4.85 -3.86
N ALA A 47 -2.05 -5.53 -4.04
CA ALA A 47 -2.12 -6.84 -4.69
C ALA A 47 -3.47 -6.97 -5.40
N LYS A 48 -3.45 -7.23 -6.71
CA LYS A 48 -4.67 -7.41 -7.50
C LYS A 48 -5.19 -8.85 -7.44
N THR A 49 -4.27 -9.82 -7.43
CA THR A 49 -4.58 -11.24 -7.42
C THR A 49 -3.62 -11.98 -6.49
N TRP A 50 -4.01 -13.20 -6.10
CA TRP A 50 -3.15 -14.10 -5.35
C TRP A 50 -1.85 -14.42 -6.10
N GLU A 51 -1.94 -14.71 -7.38
CA GLU A 51 -0.80 -15.06 -8.23
C GLU A 51 0.18 -13.88 -8.30
N GLY A 52 -0.33 -12.67 -8.50
CA GLY A 52 0.48 -11.45 -8.53
C GLY A 52 1.14 -11.16 -7.18
N TRP A 53 0.42 -11.39 -6.07
CA TRP A 53 0.98 -11.27 -4.73
C TRP A 53 2.08 -12.32 -4.49
N GLN A 54 1.81 -13.58 -4.81
CA GLN A 54 2.74 -14.69 -4.62
C GLN A 54 4.02 -14.54 -5.46
N SER A 55 3.90 -14.08 -6.71
CA SER A 55 5.06 -13.86 -7.58
C SER A 55 6.02 -12.80 -7.02
N SER A 56 5.48 -11.77 -6.39
CA SER A 56 6.28 -10.70 -5.79
C SER A 56 6.72 -11.01 -4.35
N TYR A 57 6.08 -11.96 -3.68
CA TYR A 57 6.30 -12.29 -2.27
C TYR A 57 7.75 -12.65 -1.96
N ARG A 58 8.34 -13.58 -2.72
CA ARG A 58 9.72 -14.03 -2.52
C ARG A 58 10.73 -12.89 -2.69
N TYR A 59 10.55 -12.06 -3.69
CA TYR A 59 11.39 -10.87 -3.86
C TYR A 59 11.26 -9.91 -2.68
N ARG A 60 10.04 -9.65 -2.23
CA ARG A 60 9.80 -8.75 -1.10
C ARG A 60 10.41 -9.27 0.20
N LEU A 61 10.38 -10.58 0.41
CA LEU A 61 10.94 -11.22 1.60
C LEU A 61 12.47 -11.19 1.63
N THR A 62 13.12 -11.32 0.46
CA THR A 62 14.57 -11.42 0.35
C THR A 62 15.26 -10.07 0.12
N LYS A 63 14.71 -9.23 -0.75
CA LYS A 63 15.34 -7.98 -1.20
C LYS A 63 14.43 -6.75 -1.13
N GLY A 64 13.15 -6.96 -0.90
CA GLY A 64 12.13 -5.90 -0.95
C GLY A 64 11.70 -5.40 0.42
N SER A 65 10.44 -4.99 0.48
CA SER A 65 9.83 -4.34 1.65
C SER A 65 9.60 -5.24 2.86
N TYR A 66 9.82 -6.54 2.74
CA TYR A 66 9.69 -7.52 3.83
C TYR A 66 11.02 -8.19 4.20
N ARG A 67 12.17 -7.66 3.76
CA ARG A 67 13.48 -8.23 4.05
C ARG A 67 13.82 -8.18 5.54
N ALA A 68 14.68 -9.08 5.98
CA ALA A 68 14.98 -9.31 7.40
C ALA A 68 15.59 -8.08 8.13
N GLU A 69 16.32 -7.24 7.39
CA GLU A 69 16.98 -6.06 7.94
C GLU A 69 15.99 -4.93 8.32
N LEU A 70 14.76 -5.02 7.85
CA LEU A 70 13.71 -4.08 8.24
C LEU A 70 13.08 -4.52 9.56
N GLY A 71 13.45 -3.84 10.62
CA GLY A 71 12.88 -4.06 11.95
C GLY A 71 11.38 -3.76 12.03
N PRO A 72 10.74 -4.17 13.13
CA PRO A 72 9.34 -3.86 13.39
C PRO A 72 9.13 -2.37 13.70
N ASN A 73 7.95 -1.85 13.37
CA ASN A 73 7.56 -0.48 13.70
C ASN A 73 7.41 -0.24 15.22
N LYS A 74 7.16 -1.31 15.98
CA LYS A 74 7.10 -1.30 17.43
C LYS A 74 8.21 -2.19 17.99
N PRO A 75 8.83 -1.85 19.13
CA PRO A 75 9.80 -2.72 19.78
C PRO A 75 9.23 -4.10 20.08
N HIS A 76 10.08 -5.13 20.07
CA HIS A 76 9.70 -6.52 20.36
C HIS A 76 9.06 -6.67 21.75
N GLU A 77 9.55 -5.94 22.75
CA GLU A 77 9.01 -5.95 24.13
C GLU A 77 7.55 -5.45 24.20
N LYS A 78 7.11 -4.73 23.17
CA LYS A 78 5.73 -4.25 23.01
C LYS A 78 4.94 -5.08 22.00
N GLY A 79 5.38 -6.30 21.71
CA GLY A 79 4.73 -7.23 20.78
C GLY A 79 4.92 -6.86 19.31
N GLY A 80 5.94 -6.07 18.97
CA GLY A 80 6.24 -5.72 17.58
C GLY A 80 6.83 -6.89 16.82
N LEU A 81 6.25 -7.22 15.66
CA LEU A 81 6.81 -8.14 14.68
C LEU A 81 7.17 -7.39 13.40
N SER A 82 8.31 -7.70 12.80
CA SER A 82 8.59 -7.25 11.46
C SER A 82 7.75 -8.03 10.45
N MET A 83 7.56 -7.47 9.26
CA MET A 83 6.87 -8.21 8.19
C MET A 83 7.62 -9.48 7.80
N HIS A 84 8.95 -9.47 7.90
CA HIS A 84 9.77 -10.65 7.67
C HIS A 84 9.42 -11.77 8.66
N GLN A 85 9.45 -11.47 9.95
CA GLN A 85 9.12 -12.42 11.01
C GLN A 85 7.70 -12.97 10.88
N LEU A 86 6.72 -12.09 10.65
CA LEU A 86 5.33 -12.51 10.46
C LEU A 86 5.18 -13.49 9.30
N PHE A 87 5.74 -13.17 8.14
CA PHE A 87 5.59 -14.03 6.96
C PHE A 87 6.38 -15.32 7.07
N THR A 88 7.58 -15.30 7.67
CA THR A 88 8.36 -16.51 7.94
C THR A 88 7.57 -17.44 8.86
N MET A 89 7.01 -16.93 9.94
CA MET A 89 6.18 -17.72 10.86
C MET A 89 4.97 -18.34 10.15
N ILE A 90 4.22 -17.56 9.37
CA ILE A 90 3.06 -18.06 8.61
C ILE A 90 3.49 -19.17 7.62
N GLU A 91 4.64 -19.01 6.98
CA GLU A 91 5.13 -19.98 6.00
C GLU A 91 5.68 -21.25 6.67
N ASP A 92 6.37 -21.12 7.78
CA ASP A 92 6.92 -22.25 8.54
C ASP A 92 5.80 -23.11 9.16
N GLU A 93 4.75 -22.49 9.68
CA GLU A 93 3.63 -23.19 10.30
C GLU A 93 2.61 -23.73 9.30
N GLY A 94 2.31 -22.98 8.24
CA GLY A 94 1.19 -23.29 7.32
C GLY A 94 1.58 -23.42 5.84
N GLY A 95 2.84 -23.21 5.51
CA GLY A 95 3.32 -23.28 4.13
C GLY A 95 2.54 -22.36 3.18
N LYS A 96 2.37 -22.82 1.96
CA LYS A 96 1.59 -22.08 0.93
C LYS A 96 0.13 -21.87 1.34
N ALA A 97 -0.46 -22.82 2.06
CA ALA A 97 -1.83 -22.72 2.54
C ALA A 97 -1.99 -21.61 3.59
N GLY A 98 -1.04 -21.50 4.51
CA GLY A 98 -1.00 -20.41 5.50
C GLY A 98 -0.87 -19.04 4.84
N LEU A 99 0.03 -18.92 3.87
CA LEU A 99 0.16 -17.67 3.09
C LEU A 99 -1.11 -17.35 2.30
N ARG A 100 -1.80 -18.34 1.76
CA ARG A 100 -3.07 -18.15 1.08
C ARG A 100 -4.16 -17.69 2.02
N ALA A 101 -4.31 -18.33 3.18
CA ALA A 101 -5.27 -17.93 4.20
C ALA A 101 -5.04 -16.47 4.67
N PHE A 102 -3.78 -16.09 4.85
CA PHE A 102 -3.44 -14.72 5.17
C PHE A 102 -3.83 -13.74 4.04
N PHE A 103 -3.56 -14.10 2.78
CA PHE A 103 -3.96 -13.27 1.64
C PHE A 103 -5.49 -13.09 1.59
N ASP A 104 -6.23 -14.18 1.76
CA ASP A 104 -7.71 -14.16 1.73
C ASP A 104 -8.27 -13.29 2.87
N GLU A 105 -7.62 -13.30 4.04
CA GLU A 105 -8.02 -12.52 5.20
C GLU A 105 -7.77 -11.00 5.05
N VAL A 106 -6.74 -10.59 4.29
CA VAL A 106 -6.32 -9.18 4.26
C VAL A 106 -6.38 -8.52 2.88
N CYS A 107 -6.49 -9.30 1.81
CA CYS A 107 -6.42 -8.80 0.45
C CYS A 107 -7.60 -9.22 -0.43
N ALA A 108 -8.23 -10.37 -0.15
CA ALA A 108 -9.30 -10.87 -0.98
C ALA A 108 -10.61 -10.13 -0.70
N ASP A 109 -11.33 -9.81 -1.77
CA ASP A 109 -12.64 -9.17 -1.68
C ASP A 109 -13.71 -10.23 -1.37
N THR A 110 -13.88 -10.53 -0.08
CA THR A 110 -14.91 -11.45 0.40
C THR A 110 -16.03 -10.70 1.11
N PRO A 111 -17.28 -11.23 1.09
CA PRO A 111 -18.38 -10.62 1.84
C PRO A 111 -18.09 -10.46 3.34
N SER A 112 -17.41 -11.44 3.93
CA SER A 112 -17.00 -11.39 5.35
C SER A 112 -16.02 -10.25 5.63
N LEU A 113 -14.98 -10.10 4.81
CA LEU A 113 -14.01 -9.02 4.97
C LEU A 113 -14.67 -7.66 4.75
N ARG A 114 -15.51 -7.52 3.71
CA ARG A 114 -16.27 -6.29 3.46
C ARG A 114 -17.08 -5.89 4.68
N SER A 115 -17.88 -6.81 5.23
CA SER A 115 -18.73 -6.55 6.40
C SER A 115 -17.92 -6.10 7.62
N ARG A 116 -16.77 -6.73 7.87
CA ARG A 116 -15.90 -6.33 8.98
C ARG A 116 -15.29 -4.94 8.77
N LEU A 117 -14.79 -4.65 7.58
CA LEU A 117 -14.22 -3.34 7.26
C LEU A 117 -15.28 -2.25 7.33
N GLN A 118 -16.48 -2.49 6.82
CA GLN A 118 -17.63 -1.56 6.93
C GLN A 118 -18.02 -1.30 8.39
N ALA A 119 -18.11 -2.34 9.21
CA ALA A 119 -18.46 -2.20 10.64
C ALA A 119 -17.45 -1.33 11.41
N HIS A 120 -16.22 -1.24 10.94
CA HIS A 120 -15.16 -0.41 11.54
C HIS A 120 -14.93 0.92 10.80
N GLY A 121 -15.72 1.26 9.79
CA GLY A 121 -15.56 2.47 8.99
C GLY A 121 -14.25 2.50 8.17
N LEU A 122 -13.71 1.32 7.86
CA LEU A 122 -12.43 1.15 7.15
C LEU A 122 -12.60 0.84 5.66
N LEU A 123 -13.83 0.76 5.18
CA LEU A 123 -14.15 0.54 3.76
C LEU A 123 -14.95 1.71 3.23
N SER A 124 -14.46 2.31 2.16
CA SER A 124 -15.17 3.31 1.38
C SER A 124 -15.40 2.78 -0.03
N GLU A 125 -16.58 3.03 -0.57
CA GLU A 125 -16.89 2.76 -1.96
C GLU A 125 -16.75 4.05 -2.77
N VAL A 126 -15.93 4.03 -3.81
CA VAL A 126 -15.67 5.18 -4.67
C VAL A 126 -15.99 4.81 -6.11
N ASN A 127 -16.94 5.53 -6.72
CA ASN A 127 -17.20 5.42 -8.15
C ASN A 127 -16.30 6.39 -8.91
N LEU A 128 -15.29 5.86 -9.59
CA LEU A 128 -14.36 6.65 -10.38
C LEU A 128 -14.91 7.08 -11.73
N ALA A 129 -16.08 6.56 -12.14
CA ALA A 129 -16.72 6.83 -13.44
C ALA A 129 -15.73 6.77 -14.61
N LEU A 130 -14.85 5.76 -14.62
CA LEU A 130 -13.69 5.69 -15.55
C LEU A 130 -14.11 5.70 -17.02
N ASP A 131 -15.21 5.03 -17.37
CA ASP A 131 -15.70 4.97 -18.76
C ASP A 131 -16.17 6.36 -19.22
N ALA A 132 -16.88 7.09 -18.37
CA ALA A 132 -17.31 8.45 -18.66
C ALA A 132 -16.11 9.41 -18.76
N ALA A 133 -15.14 9.28 -17.86
CA ALA A 133 -13.91 10.06 -17.89
C ALA A 133 -13.07 9.74 -19.14
N LEU A 134 -12.95 8.47 -19.52
CA LEU A 134 -12.26 8.05 -20.74
C LEU A 134 -12.91 8.64 -21.98
N SER A 135 -14.22 8.49 -22.13
CA SER A 135 -14.98 9.03 -23.27
C SER A 135 -14.89 10.56 -23.38
N THR A 136 -14.84 11.24 -22.24
CA THR A 136 -14.75 12.70 -22.19
C THR A 136 -13.36 13.21 -22.55
N HIS A 137 -12.32 12.60 -21.99
CA HIS A 137 -10.95 13.13 -22.10
C HIS A 137 -10.14 12.47 -23.21
N PHE A 138 -10.55 11.29 -23.66
CA PHE A 138 -9.86 10.51 -24.68
C PHE A 138 -10.84 9.93 -25.72
N PRO A 139 -11.62 10.77 -26.43
CA PRO A 139 -12.72 10.33 -27.30
C PRO A 139 -12.28 9.47 -28.49
N TYR A 140 -10.97 9.41 -28.78
CA TYR A 140 -10.42 8.65 -29.89
C TYR A 140 -9.81 7.30 -29.47
N VAL A 141 -9.87 6.96 -28.19
CA VAL A 141 -9.43 5.64 -27.71
C VAL A 141 -10.61 4.70 -27.77
N ASN A 142 -10.66 3.87 -28.81
CA ASN A 142 -11.62 2.78 -28.89
C ASN A 142 -11.21 1.70 -27.89
N THR A 143 -12.08 1.36 -26.96
CA THR A 143 -11.96 0.23 -26.02
C THR A 143 -12.32 -1.08 -26.70
#